data_a4efa89079049c7770114cbdb40348d4
#
_entry.id   a4efa89079049c7770114cbdb40348d4
#
_cell.length_a   1.000
_cell.length_b   1.000
_cell.length_c   1.000
_cell.angle_alpha   90.00
_cell.angle_beta   90.00
_cell.angle_gamma   90.00
#
_symmetry.space_group_name_H-M   'P 1'
#
loop_
_entity.id
_entity.type
_entity.pdbx_description
1 polymer ?
#
loop_
_entity_poly.entity_id
_entity_poly.type
_entity_poly.pdbx_seq_one_letter_code
_entity_poly.pdbx_strand_id
1 'polypeptide(L)'
;VYTVDVTVSNENAVLKHCKGNIQKVEEKHYQIPSHGTEILNARPIVIGSGPAGLFCAYLLALEGYRPLVLERGACVEERKKDVDRFWETGVLDPSSNVQFGEGGAGTFSDGKLNTLVKDKTGRNRFVLETFVKFGADENILYAHKPHIGTDVLIDVVSQMRQEIISLGGEFCFHTQVTDVDLTSKTLKLVHLSENSAEEEVSAGAAVFA
;
A
#
# COMPACT_ATOMS: atom_id res chain seq x y z
N VAL A 1 20.83 -20.91 -11.33
CA VAL A 1 21.82 -20.28 -10.45
C VAL A 1 21.07 -19.66 -9.30
N TYR A 2 21.49 -19.97 -8.08
CA TYR A 2 20.90 -19.41 -6.86
C TYR A 2 21.94 -18.52 -6.17
N THR A 3 21.50 -17.43 -5.57
CA THR A 3 22.23 -16.69 -4.57
C THR A 3 21.66 -17.06 -3.21
N VAL A 4 22.51 -17.40 -2.26
CA VAL A 4 22.10 -17.80 -0.92
C VAL A 4 22.90 -17.01 0.12
N ASP A 5 22.23 -16.56 1.15
CA ASP A 5 22.86 -15.94 2.31
C ASP A 5 23.13 -17.02 3.35
N VAL A 6 24.35 -17.04 3.88
CA VAL A 6 24.78 -18.04 4.86
C VAL A 6 25.45 -17.37 6.04
N THR A 7 25.16 -17.85 7.22
CA THR A 7 25.87 -17.45 8.44
C THR A 7 27.08 -18.34 8.64
N VAL A 8 28.24 -17.74 8.85
CA VAL A 8 29.50 -18.46 9.05
C VAL A 8 30.18 -18.03 10.35
N SER A 9 30.90 -18.93 10.99
CA SER A 9 31.58 -18.66 12.26
C SER A 9 32.75 -17.67 12.15
N ASN A 10 33.36 -17.55 10.96
CA ASN A 10 34.50 -16.63 10.70
C ASN A 10 34.42 -16.04 9.31
N GLU A 11 33.69 -14.92 9.19
CA GLU A 11 33.49 -14.18 7.92
C GLU A 11 34.84 -13.79 7.27
N ASN A 12 35.79 -13.29 8.07
CA ASN A 12 37.09 -12.83 7.54
C ASN A 12 37.91 -13.97 6.91
N ALA A 13 37.83 -15.17 7.48
CA ALA A 13 38.50 -16.33 6.90
C ALA A 13 37.84 -16.76 5.59
N VAL A 14 36.50 -16.75 5.55
CA VAL A 14 35.73 -17.09 4.33
C VAL A 14 36.05 -16.10 3.22
N LEU A 15 35.99 -14.80 3.46
CA LEU A 15 36.27 -13.75 2.49
C LEU A 15 37.71 -13.82 1.93
N LYS A 16 38.68 -14.26 2.75
CA LYS A 16 40.09 -14.39 2.33
C LYS A 16 40.34 -15.65 1.50
N HIS A 17 39.68 -16.74 1.78
CA HIS A 17 40.08 -18.06 1.27
C HIS A 17 39.12 -18.66 0.25
N CYS A 18 37.89 -18.15 0.15
CA CYS A 18 36.93 -18.65 -0.83
C CYS A 18 37.17 -18.06 -2.22
N LYS A 19 37.17 -18.94 -3.21
CA LYS A 19 37.24 -18.57 -4.64
C LYS A 19 35.79 -18.55 -5.17
N GLY A 20 35.31 -17.39 -5.61
CA GLY A 20 33.96 -17.26 -6.18
C GLY A 20 33.34 -15.89 -5.91
N ASN A 21 32.10 -15.71 -6.33
CA ASN A 21 31.32 -14.49 -6.06
C ASN A 21 30.77 -14.52 -4.64
N ILE A 22 31.64 -14.31 -3.66
CA ILE A 22 31.27 -14.23 -2.24
C ILE A 22 31.49 -12.79 -1.79
N GLN A 23 30.46 -12.23 -1.16
CA GLN A 23 30.51 -10.89 -0.60
C GLN A 23 29.80 -10.87 0.74
N LYS A 24 30.21 -9.95 1.60
CA LYS A 24 29.47 -9.70 2.84
C LYS A 24 28.14 -9.08 2.48
N VAL A 25 27.06 -9.64 3.03
CA VAL A 25 25.72 -9.11 2.88
C VAL A 25 25.40 -8.23 4.09
N GLU A 26 24.96 -7.03 3.84
CA GLU A 26 24.36 -6.16 4.86
C GLU A 26 22.86 -6.13 4.61
N GLU A 27 22.10 -6.69 5.55
CA GLU A 27 20.65 -6.57 5.50
C GLU A 27 20.25 -5.12 5.69
N LYS A 28 19.51 -4.60 4.72
CA LYS A 28 18.96 -3.24 4.77
C LYS A 28 17.50 -3.32 5.15
N HIS A 29 17.21 -2.87 6.36
CA HIS A 29 15.84 -2.73 6.83
C HIS A 29 15.39 -1.28 6.67
N TYR A 30 14.20 -1.10 6.11
CA TYR A 30 13.58 0.22 6.05
C TYR A 30 13.30 0.71 7.47
N GLN A 31 13.73 1.92 7.75
CA GLN A 31 13.42 2.58 9.01
C GLN A 31 12.43 3.70 8.74
N ILE A 32 11.32 3.68 9.47
CA ILE A 32 10.34 4.76 9.43
C ILE A 32 11.03 6.01 9.98
N PRO A 33 10.97 7.15 9.27
CA PRO A 33 11.54 8.39 9.77
C PRO A 33 10.91 8.79 11.12
N SER A 34 11.72 9.36 12.01
CA SER A 34 11.20 9.91 13.26
C SER A 34 10.19 11.02 12.99
N HIS A 35 9.15 11.09 13.82
CA HIS A 35 8.17 12.15 13.70
C HIS A 35 8.75 13.53 14.04
N GLY A 36 8.11 14.58 13.49
CA GLY A 36 8.36 15.95 13.89
C GLY A 36 7.79 16.26 15.30
N THR A 37 8.02 17.48 15.74
CA THR A 37 7.52 17.97 17.04
C THR A 37 6.22 18.76 16.92
N GLU A 38 5.76 19.05 15.71
CA GLU A 38 4.52 19.78 15.47
C GLU A 38 3.30 18.90 15.71
N ILE A 39 2.33 19.44 16.45
CA ILE A 39 1.06 18.78 16.69
C ILE A 39 0.11 19.08 15.54
N LEU A 40 -0.43 18.05 14.92
CA LEU A 40 -1.46 18.21 13.90
C LEU A 40 -2.79 18.60 14.57
N ASN A 41 -3.43 19.66 14.09
CA ASN A 41 -4.73 20.12 14.59
C ASN A 41 -5.90 19.24 14.15
N ALA A 42 -5.70 18.43 13.10
CA ALA A 42 -6.65 17.46 12.59
C ALA A 42 -5.87 16.21 12.14
N ARG A 43 -6.60 15.13 11.92
CA ARG A 43 -6.01 13.87 11.43
C ARG A 43 -5.44 14.03 10.01
N PRO A 44 -4.39 13.29 9.63
CA PRO A 44 -3.93 13.27 8.25
C PRO A 44 -4.96 12.58 7.36
N ILE A 45 -5.11 13.11 6.14
CA ILE A 45 -6.00 12.55 5.12
C ILE A 45 -5.15 11.98 3.99
N VAL A 46 -5.44 10.74 3.60
CA VAL A 46 -4.84 10.07 2.45
C VAL A 46 -5.89 9.94 1.36
N ILE A 47 -5.61 10.55 0.21
CA ILE A 47 -6.54 10.60 -0.93
C ILE A 47 -6.13 9.54 -1.94
N GLY A 48 -6.94 8.51 -2.04
CA GLY A 48 -6.70 7.30 -2.81
C GLY A 48 -6.21 6.14 -1.94
N SER A 49 -6.72 4.95 -2.19
CA SER A 49 -6.34 3.69 -1.56
C SER A 49 -5.63 2.72 -2.51
N GLY A 50 -4.94 3.26 -3.52
CA GLY A 50 -3.98 2.52 -4.32
C GLY A 50 -2.78 2.07 -3.48
N PRO A 51 -1.76 1.39 -4.07
CA PRO A 51 -0.61 0.89 -3.31
C PRO A 51 0.09 1.97 -2.49
N ALA A 52 0.28 3.16 -3.06
CA ALA A 52 0.93 4.27 -2.35
C ALA A 52 0.09 4.75 -1.17
N GLY A 53 -1.22 4.88 -1.34
CA GLY A 53 -2.14 5.32 -0.27
C GLY A 53 -2.25 4.30 0.85
N LEU A 54 -2.37 3.01 0.54
CA LEU A 54 -2.41 1.94 1.53
C LEU A 54 -1.13 1.92 2.38
N PHE A 55 0.05 1.98 1.76
CA PHE A 55 1.31 2.01 2.51
C PHE A 55 1.49 3.32 3.30
N CYS A 56 1.06 4.46 2.75
CA CYS A 56 1.07 5.73 3.48
C CYS A 56 0.16 5.64 4.72
N ALA A 57 -1.07 5.18 4.56
CA ALA A 57 -2.01 5.03 5.67
C ALA A 57 -1.51 4.01 6.70
N TYR A 58 -0.92 2.91 6.25
CA TYR A 58 -0.36 1.89 7.15
C TYR A 58 0.79 2.45 7.99
N LEU A 59 1.75 3.16 7.37
CA LEU A 59 2.85 3.79 8.10
C LEU A 59 2.36 4.85 9.09
N LEU A 60 1.41 5.70 8.68
CA LEU A 60 0.80 6.69 9.57
C LEU A 60 0.07 6.03 10.74
N ALA A 61 -0.63 4.93 10.50
CA ALA A 61 -1.35 4.20 11.54
C ALA A 61 -0.38 3.54 12.53
N LEU A 62 0.73 2.94 12.05
CA LEU A 62 1.79 2.39 12.91
C LEU A 62 2.39 3.45 13.84
N GLU A 63 2.51 4.69 13.36
CA GLU A 63 3.00 5.83 14.13
C GLU A 63 1.91 6.54 14.96
N GLY A 64 0.69 5.99 15.00
CA GLY A 64 -0.41 6.49 15.85
C GLY A 64 -1.17 7.70 15.32
N TYR A 65 -1.01 8.09 14.07
CA TYR A 65 -1.64 9.28 13.47
C TYR A 65 -3.12 9.13 13.13
N ARG A 66 -3.70 7.93 13.14
CA ARG A 66 -5.11 7.65 12.81
C ARG A 66 -5.57 8.28 11.48
N PRO A 67 -4.98 7.90 10.34
CA PRO A 67 -5.30 8.50 9.05
C PRO A 67 -6.76 8.28 8.65
N LEU A 68 -7.33 9.24 7.92
CA LEU A 68 -8.57 9.08 7.17
C LEU A 68 -8.20 8.81 5.70
N VAL A 69 -8.60 7.66 5.17
CA VAL A 69 -8.39 7.30 3.77
C VAL A 69 -9.67 7.55 2.99
N LEU A 70 -9.59 8.36 1.94
CA LEU A 70 -10.70 8.68 1.05
C LEU A 70 -10.49 7.96 -0.27
N GLU A 71 -11.41 7.10 -0.65
CA GLU A 71 -11.35 6.33 -1.88
C GLU A 71 -12.61 6.58 -2.71
N ARG A 72 -12.42 6.95 -3.97
CA ARG A 72 -13.52 7.20 -4.90
C ARG A 72 -14.30 5.92 -5.24
N GLY A 73 -13.61 4.81 -5.39
CA GLY A 73 -14.19 3.52 -5.69
C GLY A 73 -14.65 2.74 -4.48
N ALA A 74 -14.99 1.50 -4.71
CA ALA A 74 -15.42 0.55 -3.68
C ALA A 74 -14.25 -0.09 -2.92
N CYS A 75 -14.55 -0.71 -1.79
CA CYS A 75 -13.63 -1.63 -1.13
C CYS A 75 -13.34 -2.84 -2.02
N VAL A 76 -12.24 -3.53 -1.78
CA VAL A 76 -11.73 -4.58 -2.69
C VAL A 76 -12.73 -5.72 -2.90
N GLU A 77 -13.55 -6.05 -1.91
CA GLU A 77 -14.57 -7.10 -1.97
C GLU A 77 -15.77 -6.71 -2.88
N GLU A 78 -16.21 -5.46 -2.82
CA GLU A 78 -17.25 -4.92 -3.71
C GLU A 78 -16.70 -4.71 -5.11
N ARG A 79 -15.52 -4.12 -5.21
CA ARG A 79 -14.79 -3.89 -6.45
C ARG A 79 -14.62 -5.19 -7.26
N LYS A 80 -14.35 -6.32 -6.59
CA LYS A 80 -14.31 -7.62 -7.26
C LYS A 80 -15.62 -7.92 -7.99
N LYS A 81 -16.75 -7.67 -7.35
CA LYS A 81 -18.08 -7.87 -7.97
C LYS A 81 -18.31 -6.92 -9.16
N ASP A 82 -17.86 -5.67 -9.05
CA ASP A 82 -17.96 -4.70 -10.14
C ASP A 82 -17.12 -5.10 -11.36
N VAL A 83 -15.91 -5.61 -11.11
CA VAL A 83 -15.03 -6.14 -12.15
C VAL A 83 -15.62 -7.40 -12.80
N ASP A 84 -16.10 -8.35 -12.00
CA ASP A 84 -16.75 -9.56 -12.51
C ASP A 84 -17.97 -9.21 -13.35
N ARG A 85 -18.83 -8.30 -12.86
CA ARG A 85 -20.00 -7.79 -13.62
C ARG A 85 -19.60 -7.16 -14.94
N PHE A 86 -18.53 -6.36 -14.96
CA PHE A 86 -18.02 -5.76 -16.19
C PHE A 86 -17.58 -6.82 -17.21
N TRP A 87 -16.86 -7.85 -16.78
CA TRP A 87 -16.43 -8.92 -17.67
C TRP A 87 -17.59 -9.78 -18.19
N GLU A 88 -18.65 -9.96 -17.41
CA GLU A 88 -19.85 -10.72 -17.81
C GLU A 88 -20.78 -9.93 -18.71
N THR A 89 -20.96 -8.65 -18.46
CA THR A 89 -22.03 -7.84 -19.07
C THR A 89 -21.56 -6.72 -20.00
N GLY A 90 -20.28 -6.35 -19.93
CA GLY A 90 -19.73 -5.17 -20.60
C GLY A 90 -20.15 -3.82 -19.97
N VAL A 91 -20.87 -3.83 -18.85
CA VAL A 91 -21.35 -2.60 -18.17
C VAL A 91 -20.26 -2.10 -17.22
N LEU A 92 -19.63 -0.98 -17.59
CA LEU A 92 -18.57 -0.36 -16.79
C LEU A 92 -19.16 0.54 -15.71
N ASP A 93 -18.71 0.37 -14.47
CA ASP A 93 -18.86 1.38 -13.43
C ASP A 93 -17.70 2.39 -13.51
N PRO A 94 -17.95 3.69 -13.73
CA PRO A 94 -16.89 4.68 -13.87
C PRO A 94 -16.14 4.98 -12.58
N SER A 95 -16.69 4.62 -11.43
CA SER A 95 -16.11 4.89 -10.10
C SER A 95 -15.41 3.68 -9.50
N SER A 96 -15.88 2.44 -9.82
CA SER A 96 -15.35 1.19 -9.27
C SER A 96 -15.16 0.17 -10.41
N ASN A 97 -13.90 -0.12 -10.76
CA ASN A 97 -13.57 -0.97 -11.91
C ASN A 97 -12.12 -1.49 -11.81
N VAL A 98 -11.57 -2.00 -12.93
CA VAL A 98 -10.17 -2.50 -12.97
C VAL A 98 -9.12 -1.41 -12.66
N GLN A 99 -9.42 -0.14 -12.87
CA GLN A 99 -8.50 0.97 -12.60
C GLN A 99 -8.72 1.61 -11.23
N PHE A 100 -9.99 1.79 -10.83
CA PHE A 100 -10.40 2.57 -9.67
C PHE A 100 -10.97 1.69 -8.57
N GLY A 101 -10.69 2.07 -7.33
CA GLY A 101 -11.09 1.38 -6.12
C GLY A 101 -9.90 0.89 -5.30
N GLU A 102 -10.16 0.34 -4.14
CA GLU A 102 -9.17 -0.10 -3.17
C GLU A 102 -8.13 -1.05 -3.78
N GLY A 103 -6.86 -0.84 -3.46
CA GLY A 103 -5.72 -1.59 -3.97
C GLY A 103 -5.20 -1.12 -5.33
N GLY A 104 -5.92 -0.19 -6.01
CA GLY A 104 -5.53 0.37 -7.30
C GLY A 104 -5.54 -0.66 -8.44
N ALA A 105 -5.06 -0.27 -9.62
CA ALA A 105 -5.09 -1.12 -10.83
C ALA A 105 -4.26 -2.42 -10.69
N GLY A 106 -3.27 -2.44 -9.80
CA GLY A 106 -2.41 -3.61 -9.59
C GLY A 106 -3.14 -4.83 -9.03
N THR A 107 -4.19 -4.63 -8.23
CA THR A 107 -4.95 -5.71 -7.60
C THR A 107 -5.62 -6.65 -8.60
N PHE A 108 -6.09 -6.12 -9.72
CA PHE A 108 -6.75 -6.88 -10.79
C PHE A 108 -5.89 -7.02 -12.04
N SER A 109 -4.57 -6.96 -11.89
CA SER A 109 -3.59 -7.17 -12.96
C SER A 109 -3.06 -8.61 -12.97
N ASP A 110 -1.93 -8.83 -13.64
CA ASP A 110 -1.28 -10.14 -13.69
C ASP A 110 -0.45 -10.49 -12.44
N GLY A 111 -0.49 -9.67 -11.40
CA GLY A 111 0.14 -9.94 -10.10
C GLY A 111 1.66 -9.92 -10.06
N LYS A 112 2.31 -9.45 -11.11
CA LYS A 112 3.76 -9.34 -11.17
C LYS A 112 4.27 -8.18 -10.30
N LEU A 113 5.21 -8.47 -9.40
CA LEU A 113 5.85 -7.49 -8.52
C LEU A 113 7.25 -7.09 -9.00
N ASN A 114 7.44 -6.99 -10.32
CA ASN A 114 8.74 -6.66 -10.89
C ASN A 114 9.01 -5.15 -10.80
N THR A 115 10.21 -4.80 -10.34
CA THR A 115 10.70 -3.44 -10.34
C THR A 115 12.14 -3.37 -10.84
N LEU A 116 12.47 -2.28 -11.54
CA LEU A 116 13.84 -1.94 -11.92
C LEU A 116 14.53 -1.04 -10.89
N VAL A 117 13.81 -0.64 -9.85
CA VAL A 117 14.35 0.22 -8.78
C VAL A 117 15.35 -0.58 -7.94
N LYS A 118 16.56 -0.05 -7.80
CA LYS A 118 17.56 -0.61 -6.89
C LYS A 118 17.22 -0.19 -5.47
N ASP A 119 16.93 -1.16 -4.62
CA ASP A 119 16.60 -0.92 -3.22
C ASP A 119 17.86 -0.57 -2.41
N LYS A 120 18.08 0.72 -2.23
CA LYS A 120 19.21 1.23 -1.44
C LYS A 120 18.90 1.36 0.05
N THR A 121 17.63 1.39 0.42
CA THR A 121 17.13 1.75 1.75
C THR A 121 16.25 0.69 2.40
N GLY A 122 16.06 -0.47 1.77
CA GLY A 122 15.21 -1.55 2.26
C GLY A 122 13.70 -1.35 2.03
N ARG A 123 13.29 -0.36 1.22
CA ARG A 123 11.86 -0.08 0.97
C ARG A 123 11.16 -1.19 0.20
N ASN A 124 11.80 -1.73 -0.85
CA ASN A 124 11.23 -2.84 -1.61
C ASN A 124 11.09 -4.08 -0.71
N ARG A 125 12.10 -4.34 0.10
CA ARG A 125 12.07 -5.44 1.08
C ARG A 125 10.93 -5.25 2.06
N PHE A 126 10.76 -4.06 2.62
CA PHE A 126 9.66 -3.73 3.53
C PHE A 126 8.28 -3.96 2.89
N VAL A 127 8.10 -3.57 1.62
CA VAL A 127 6.84 -3.81 0.89
C VAL A 127 6.55 -5.31 0.78
N LEU A 128 7.54 -6.10 0.38
CA LEU A 128 7.36 -7.56 0.24
C LEU A 128 7.09 -8.23 1.60
N GLU A 129 7.83 -7.85 2.65
CA GLU A 129 7.62 -8.34 4.02
C GLU A 129 6.22 -7.96 4.55
N THR A 130 5.74 -6.77 4.20
CA THR A 130 4.36 -6.35 4.52
C THR A 130 3.34 -7.23 3.81
N PHE A 131 3.54 -7.54 2.53
CA PHE A 131 2.64 -8.45 1.82
C PHE A 131 2.64 -9.86 2.43
N VAL A 132 3.81 -10.38 2.83
CA VAL A 132 3.91 -11.66 3.55
C VAL A 132 3.19 -11.59 4.90
N LYS A 133 3.38 -10.52 5.67
CA LYS A 133 2.66 -10.29 6.92
C LYS A 133 1.15 -10.41 6.74
N PHE A 134 0.63 -9.94 5.60
CA PHE A 134 -0.81 -9.94 5.29
C PHE A 134 -1.25 -11.09 4.37
N GLY A 135 -0.48 -12.18 4.29
CA GLY A 135 -0.92 -13.46 3.73
C GLY A 135 -0.33 -13.84 2.37
N ALA A 136 0.58 -13.06 1.81
CA ALA A 136 1.32 -13.50 0.63
C ALA A 136 2.33 -14.60 0.99
N ASP A 137 2.63 -15.46 0.03
CA ASP A 137 3.62 -16.53 0.19
C ASP A 137 5.03 -15.96 0.39
N GLU A 138 5.80 -16.51 1.33
CA GLU A 138 7.17 -16.09 1.65
C GLU A 138 8.13 -16.17 0.46
N ASN A 139 7.81 -16.95 -0.56
CA ASN A 139 8.65 -17.09 -1.73
C ASN A 139 8.90 -15.76 -2.46
N ILE A 140 7.99 -14.79 -2.34
CA ILE A 140 8.16 -13.46 -2.94
C ILE A 140 9.38 -12.70 -2.40
N LEU A 141 9.88 -13.09 -1.24
CA LEU A 141 11.04 -12.44 -0.61
C LEU A 141 12.36 -12.80 -1.29
N TYR A 142 12.41 -13.92 -2.01
CA TYR A 142 13.63 -14.44 -2.66
C TYR A 142 13.46 -14.82 -4.13
N ALA A 143 12.24 -14.87 -4.65
CA ALA A 143 12.00 -15.14 -6.05
C ALA A 143 12.55 -14.02 -6.94
N HIS A 144 13.25 -14.39 -8.01
CA HIS A 144 13.79 -13.40 -8.95
C HIS A 144 12.71 -12.56 -9.66
N LYS A 145 11.54 -13.15 -9.86
CA LYS A 145 10.35 -12.51 -10.44
C LYS A 145 9.16 -12.83 -9.53
N PRO A 146 9.02 -12.10 -8.42
CA PRO A 146 7.94 -12.36 -7.48
C PRO A 146 6.59 -12.09 -8.13
N HIS A 147 5.63 -12.94 -7.81
CA HIS A 147 4.28 -12.90 -8.33
C HIS A 147 3.31 -13.21 -7.18
N ILE A 148 2.24 -12.42 -7.10
CA ILE A 148 1.11 -12.67 -6.18
C ILE A 148 -0.16 -12.76 -7.01
N GLY A 149 -0.88 -13.86 -6.91
CA GLY A 149 -2.16 -14.04 -7.59
C GLY A 149 -3.19 -12.99 -7.16
N THR A 150 -4.12 -12.66 -8.04
CA THR A 150 -5.18 -11.65 -7.79
C THR A 150 -5.97 -11.98 -6.53
N ASP A 151 -6.33 -13.23 -6.31
CA ASP A 151 -7.10 -13.65 -5.15
C ASP A 151 -6.33 -13.37 -3.85
N VAL A 152 -5.04 -13.69 -3.82
CA VAL A 152 -4.17 -13.40 -2.66
C VAL A 152 -4.00 -11.91 -2.46
N LEU A 153 -3.88 -11.11 -3.54
CA LEU A 153 -3.79 -9.65 -3.43
C LEU A 153 -5.05 -9.02 -2.85
N ILE A 154 -6.22 -9.53 -3.19
CA ILE A 154 -7.50 -9.11 -2.61
C ILE A 154 -7.45 -9.30 -1.08
N ASP A 155 -7.04 -10.49 -0.63
CA ASP A 155 -6.93 -10.80 0.80
C ASP A 155 -5.88 -9.93 1.50
N VAL A 156 -4.71 -9.74 0.89
CA VAL A 156 -3.65 -8.87 1.42
C VAL A 156 -4.14 -7.43 1.60
N VAL A 157 -4.80 -6.88 0.59
CA VAL A 157 -5.34 -5.50 0.63
C VAL A 157 -6.40 -5.36 1.70
N SER A 158 -7.33 -6.32 1.79
CA SER A 158 -8.37 -6.36 2.83
C SER A 158 -7.77 -6.44 4.23
N GLN A 159 -6.78 -7.30 4.45
CA GLN A 159 -6.10 -7.43 5.75
C GLN A 159 -5.30 -6.18 6.11
N MET A 160 -4.62 -5.53 5.14
CA MET A 160 -3.96 -4.25 5.38
C MET A 160 -4.94 -3.18 5.85
N ARG A 161 -6.11 -3.07 5.21
CA ARG A 161 -7.18 -2.16 5.64
C ARG A 161 -7.63 -2.46 7.06
N GLN A 162 -7.90 -3.73 7.39
CA GLN A 162 -8.31 -4.12 8.73
C GLN A 162 -7.27 -3.76 9.80
N GLU A 163 -6.00 -3.95 9.50
CA GLU A 163 -4.91 -3.54 10.41
C GLU A 163 -4.89 -2.03 10.60
N ILE A 164 -4.99 -1.24 9.52
CA ILE A 164 -5.05 0.23 9.61
C ILE A 164 -6.24 0.68 10.48
N ILE A 165 -7.42 0.05 10.31
CA ILE A 165 -8.60 0.33 11.13
C ILE A 165 -8.36 -0.06 12.59
N SER A 166 -7.76 -1.21 12.86
CA SER A 166 -7.44 -1.66 14.22
C SER A 166 -6.52 -0.70 14.96
N LEU A 167 -5.64 -0.02 14.22
CA LEU A 167 -4.73 1.02 14.72
C LEU A 167 -5.38 2.42 14.80
N GLY A 168 -6.68 2.53 14.55
CA GLY A 168 -7.46 3.76 14.67
C GLY A 168 -7.57 4.59 13.38
N GLY A 169 -7.13 4.07 12.24
CA GLY A 169 -7.42 4.66 10.94
C GLY A 169 -8.87 4.44 10.51
N GLU A 170 -9.29 5.10 9.45
CA GLU A 170 -10.65 5.04 8.91
C GLU A 170 -10.63 5.10 7.39
N PHE A 171 -11.58 4.41 6.75
CA PHE A 171 -11.76 4.41 5.30
C PHE A 171 -13.15 4.90 4.94
N CYS A 172 -13.20 5.85 4.00
CA CYS A 172 -14.43 6.29 3.35
C CYS A 172 -14.37 5.92 1.86
N PHE A 173 -15.08 4.88 1.50
CA PHE A 173 -15.26 4.46 0.11
C PHE A 173 -16.36 5.28 -0.57
N HIS A 174 -16.45 5.20 -1.90
CA HIS A 174 -17.39 5.98 -2.70
C HIS A 174 -17.34 7.48 -2.39
N THR A 175 -16.14 7.97 -2.05
CA THR A 175 -15.93 9.35 -1.63
C THR A 175 -14.85 10.00 -2.47
N GLN A 176 -15.24 10.99 -3.26
CA GLN A 176 -14.36 11.72 -4.16
C GLN A 176 -13.98 13.07 -3.57
N VAL A 177 -12.67 13.37 -3.55
CA VAL A 177 -12.19 14.74 -3.29
C VAL A 177 -12.32 15.55 -4.57
N THR A 178 -13.03 16.67 -4.49
CA THR A 178 -13.32 17.56 -5.65
C THR A 178 -12.55 18.85 -5.59
N ASP A 179 -12.15 19.31 -4.41
CA ASP A 179 -11.43 20.57 -4.25
C ASP A 179 -10.52 20.51 -2.99
N VAL A 180 -9.47 21.31 -2.99
CA VAL A 180 -8.53 21.45 -1.87
C VAL A 180 -8.21 22.92 -1.65
N ASP A 181 -8.58 23.44 -0.51
CA ASP A 181 -8.17 24.77 -0.09
C ASP A 181 -6.93 24.68 0.83
N LEU A 182 -5.80 25.11 0.30
CA LEU A 182 -4.53 25.12 1.04
C LEU A 182 -4.47 26.20 2.12
N THR A 183 -5.32 27.23 2.02
CA THR A 183 -5.33 28.35 2.98
C THR A 183 -6.10 27.97 4.23
N SER A 184 -7.31 27.44 4.08
CA SER A 184 -8.13 26.94 5.19
C SER A 184 -7.71 25.54 5.65
N LYS A 185 -6.91 24.82 4.86
CA LYS A 185 -6.56 23.40 5.04
C LYS A 185 -7.81 22.52 5.08
N THR A 186 -8.72 22.74 4.13
CA THR A 186 -9.94 21.97 3.98
C THR A 186 -10.02 21.25 2.64
N LEU A 187 -10.75 20.16 2.61
CA LEU A 187 -11.04 19.36 1.43
C LEU A 187 -12.54 19.31 1.21
N LYS A 188 -12.98 19.50 -0.03
CA LYS A 188 -14.38 19.24 -0.40
C LYS A 188 -14.52 17.83 -0.90
N LEU A 189 -15.48 17.14 -0.36
CA LEU A 189 -15.79 15.74 -0.64
C LEU A 189 -17.17 15.64 -1.28
N VAL A 190 -17.33 14.67 -2.18
CA VAL A 190 -18.62 14.25 -2.70
C VAL A 190 -18.76 12.76 -2.47
N HIS A 191 -19.83 12.39 -1.75
CA HIS A 191 -20.21 10.99 -1.59
C HIS A 191 -20.97 10.54 -2.84
N LEU A 192 -20.42 9.53 -3.55
CA LEU A 192 -20.94 9.02 -4.83
C LEU A 192 -22.14 8.06 -4.65
N SER A 193 -22.78 8.06 -3.47
CA SER A 193 -24.03 7.37 -3.22
C SER A 193 -25.23 8.13 -3.84
N GLU A 194 -26.41 7.52 -3.83
CA GLU A 194 -27.64 8.05 -4.48
C GLU A 194 -28.00 9.50 -4.12
N ASN A 195 -27.49 10.05 -3.02
CA ASN A 195 -27.79 11.42 -2.56
C ASN A 195 -26.67 12.45 -2.84
N SER A 196 -25.53 12.05 -3.41
CA SER A 196 -24.38 12.93 -3.77
C SER A 196 -24.17 14.09 -2.79
N ALA A 197 -24.11 13.78 -1.47
CA ALA A 197 -23.94 14.80 -0.44
C ALA A 197 -22.53 15.41 -0.53
N GLU A 198 -22.46 16.73 -0.49
CA GLU A 198 -21.19 17.46 -0.38
C GLU A 198 -20.85 17.64 1.11
N GLU A 199 -19.59 17.46 1.42
CA GLU A 199 -19.03 17.65 2.76
C GLU A 199 -17.71 18.42 2.68
N GLU A 200 -17.40 19.18 3.71
CA GLU A 200 -16.10 19.83 3.88
C GLU A 200 -15.41 19.29 5.13
N VAL A 201 -14.17 18.83 4.98
CA VAL A 201 -13.38 18.27 6.09
C VAL A 201 -12.06 19.00 6.26
N SER A 202 -11.65 19.20 7.52
CA SER A 202 -10.34 19.76 7.85
C SER A 202 -9.26 18.67 7.82
N ALA A 203 -8.09 19.01 7.27
CA ALA A 203 -6.93 18.12 7.20
C ALA A 203 -5.76 18.67 8.01
N GLY A 204 -5.17 17.87 8.89
CA GLY A 204 -3.87 18.21 9.51
C GLY A 204 -2.73 18.15 8.49
N ALA A 205 -2.80 17.18 7.60
CA ALA A 205 -1.97 17.03 6.41
C ALA A 205 -2.79 16.26 5.35
N ALA A 206 -2.54 16.50 4.07
CA ALA A 206 -3.17 15.76 2.98
C ALA A 206 -2.10 15.13 2.09
N VAL A 207 -2.29 13.86 1.74
CA VAL A 207 -1.42 13.10 0.83
C VAL A 207 -2.26 12.63 -0.35
N PHE A 208 -1.87 13.04 -1.55
CA PHE A 208 -2.42 12.52 -2.80
C PHE A 208 -1.63 11.28 -3.22
N ALA A 209 -2.30 10.12 -3.37
CA ALA A 209 -1.69 8.80 -3.58
C ALA A 209 -2.32 8.03 -4.76
#